data_aa5906675f3039c7eda90b40ead4fa9b
#
_entry.id   aa5906675f3039c7eda90b40ead4fa9b
#
_cell.length_a   1.000
_cell.length_b   1.000
_cell.length_c   1.000
_cell.angle_alpha   90.00
_cell.angle_beta   90.00
_cell.angle_gamma   90.00
#
_symmetry.space_group_name_H-M   'P 1'
#
loop_
_entity.id
_entity.type
_entity.pdbx_description
1 polymer ?
#
loop_
_entity_poly.entity_id
_entity_poly.type
_entity_poly.pdbx_seq_one_letter_code
_entity_poly.pdbx_strand_id
1 'polypeptide(L)'
;MIDLADVVGSTSAIIKAANSLPNDQFIVATDRGIFHRLLKDNPAKRFIEAPTGGNGATCRSCAHCPWMAMNELRKLNRVLEDQDHRIQNEIKIDMTLVGAARKPLDRMLSFSI
;
A
#
# COMPACT_ATOMS: atom_id res chain seq x y z
N MET A 1 -0.13 -7.40 18.70
CA MET A 1 -1.07 -6.64 17.81
C MET A 1 -1.88 -7.58 16.92
N ILE A 2 -1.26 -8.56 16.27
CA ILE A 2 -1.96 -9.56 15.43
C ILE A 2 -2.98 -10.34 16.24
N ASP A 3 -2.63 -10.75 17.47
CA ASP A 3 -3.50 -11.53 18.38
C ASP A 3 -4.74 -10.76 18.88
N LEU A 4 -4.78 -9.44 18.66
CA LEU A 4 -5.91 -8.57 19.05
C LEU A 4 -6.72 -8.12 17.84
N ALA A 5 -6.34 -8.52 16.63
CA ALA A 5 -7.01 -8.10 15.41
C ALA A 5 -8.08 -9.14 15.02
N ASP A 6 -9.29 -8.66 14.72
CA ASP A 6 -10.37 -9.51 14.22
C ASP A 6 -10.11 -10.03 12.80
N VAL A 7 -9.40 -9.22 11.99
CA VAL A 7 -9.02 -9.55 10.61
C VAL A 7 -7.59 -9.15 10.33
N VAL A 8 -6.81 -10.09 9.83
CA VAL A 8 -5.42 -9.88 9.36
C VAL A 8 -5.31 -10.36 7.92
N GLY A 9 -4.73 -9.53 7.05
CA GLY A 9 -4.56 -9.90 5.66
C GLY A 9 -4.04 -8.78 4.76
N SER A 10 -4.10 -9.03 3.46
CA SER A 10 -3.74 -8.05 2.45
C SER A 10 -4.72 -6.85 2.44
N THR A 11 -4.33 -5.76 1.79
CA THR A 11 -5.21 -4.60 1.55
C THR A 11 -6.56 -5.02 0.96
N SER A 12 -6.56 -5.95 -0.01
CA SER A 12 -7.79 -6.48 -0.60
C SER A 12 -8.63 -7.28 0.40
N ALA A 13 -8.00 -8.04 1.30
CA ALA A 13 -8.71 -8.77 2.35
C ALA A 13 -9.37 -7.82 3.35
N ILE A 14 -8.70 -6.71 3.72
CA ILE A 14 -9.24 -5.68 4.60
C ILE A 14 -10.46 -5.00 3.96
N ILE A 15 -10.37 -4.64 2.67
CA ILE A 15 -11.51 -4.06 1.93
C ILE A 15 -12.68 -5.04 1.91
N LYS A 16 -12.42 -6.32 1.58
CA LYS A 16 -13.46 -7.35 1.55
C LYS A 16 -14.13 -7.53 2.91
N ALA A 17 -13.34 -7.56 3.99
CA ALA A 17 -13.87 -7.66 5.35
C ALA A 17 -14.74 -6.45 5.70
N ALA A 18 -14.29 -5.23 5.39
CA ALA A 18 -15.06 -4.01 5.61
C ALA A 18 -16.40 -4.02 4.87
N ASN A 19 -16.45 -4.61 3.68
CA ASN A 19 -17.66 -4.70 2.87
C ASN A 19 -18.63 -5.78 3.39
N SER A 20 -18.12 -6.89 3.96
CA SER A 20 -18.92 -8.06 4.33
C SER A 20 -19.35 -8.09 5.81
N LEU A 21 -18.56 -7.49 6.70
CA LEU A 21 -18.87 -7.49 8.12
C LEU A 21 -20.00 -6.49 8.45
N PRO A 22 -20.90 -6.83 9.37
CA PRO A 22 -22.05 -5.99 9.71
C PRO A 22 -21.71 -4.77 10.58
N ASN A 23 -20.48 -4.66 11.03
CA ASN A 23 -20.02 -3.60 11.92
C ASN A 23 -20.11 -2.21 11.27
N ASP A 24 -20.49 -1.21 12.06
CA ASP A 24 -20.56 0.20 11.63
C ASP A 24 -19.23 0.94 11.82
N GLN A 25 -18.33 0.41 12.67
CA GLN A 25 -17.05 1.03 12.98
C GLN A 25 -15.90 0.02 12.86
N PHE A 26 -14.80 0.49 12.28
CA PHE A 26 -13.58 -0.29 12.10
C PHE A 26 -12.35 0.52 12.51
N ILE A 27 -11.46 -0.10 13.27
CA ILE A 27 -10.11 0.42 13.50
C ILE A 27 -9.19 -0.25 12.48
N VAL A 28 -8.54 0.55 11.65
CA VAL A 28 -7.74 0.05 10.52
C VAL A 28 -6.27 0.42 10.71
N ALA A 29 -5.41 -0.62 10.77
CA ALA A 29 -3.97 -0.50 10.96
C ALA A 29 -3.23 -0.80 9.65
N THR A 30 -3.27 0.13 8.70
CA THR A 30 -2.56 0.02 7.41
C THR A 30 -2.29 1.42 6.84
N ASP A 31 -1.68 1.49 5.66
CA ASP A 31 -1.42 2.76 4.98
C ASP A 31 -2.72 3.55 4.73
N ARG A 32 -2.63 4.86 4.95
CA ARG A 32 -3.78 5.77 4.88
C ARG A 32 -4.46 5.83 3.51
N GLY A 33 -3.76 5.49 2.44
CA GLY A 33 -4.31 5.49 1.09
C GLY A 33 -5.54 4.61 0.90
N ILE A 34 -5.67 3.54 1.70
CA ILE A 34 -6.84 2.65 1.65
C ILE A 34 -8.14 3.31 2.12
N PHE A 35 -8.06 4.32 3.02
CA PHE A 35 -9.25 4.94 3.62
C PHE A 35 -10.18 5.58 2.59
N HIS A 36 -9.61 6.17 1.53
CA HIS A 36 -10.43 6.72 0.44
C HIS A 36 -11.32 5.63 -0.18
N ARG A 37 -10.78 4.44 -0.40
CA ARG A 37 -11.52 3.32 -0.98
C ARG A 37 -12.55 2.77 0.01
N LEU A 38 -12.18 2.60 1.27
CA LEU A 38 -13.08 2.11 2.32
C LEU A 38 -14.30 3.03 2.49
N LEU A 39 -14.09 4.34 2.56
CA LEU A 39 -15.16 5.35 2.69
C LEU A 39 -16.03 5.41 1.44
N LYS A 40 -15.43 5.30 0.25
CA LYS A 40 -16.16 5.29 -1.01
C LYS A 40 -17.10 4.09 -1.14
N ASP A 41 -16.60 2.90 -0.76
CA ASP A 41 -17.37 1.65 -0.88
C ASP A 41 -18.39 1.50 0.27
N ASN A 42 -18.17 2.15 1.43
CA ASN A 42 -19.00 2.05 2.62
C ASN A 42 -19.27 3.42 3.24
N PRO A 43 -20.05 4.30 2.61
CA PRO A 43 -20.26 5.68 3.07
C PRO A 43 -20.97 5.78 4.42
N ALA A 44 -21.71 4.75 4.83
CA ALA A 44 -22.40 4.71 6.12
C ALA A 44 -21.52 4.19 7.26
N LYS A 45 -20.33 3.65 6.98
CA LYS A 45 -19.44 3.08 8.00
C LYS A 45 -18.36 4.08 8.42
N ARG A 46 -17.92 3.96 9.66
CA ARG A 46 -16.85 4.77 10.23
C ARG A 46 -15.54 4.01 10.26
N PHE A 47 -14.50 4.57 9.65
CA PHE A 47 -13.15 4.03 9.67
C PHE A 47 -12.25 4.93 10.51
N ILE A 48 -11.57 4.33 11.49
CA ILE A 48 -10.68 5.00 12.44
C ILE A 48 -9.27 4.47 12.18
N GLU A 49 -8.32 5.37 11.97
CA GLU A 49 -6.92 5.03 11.85
C GLU A 49 -6.40 4.52 13.20
N ALA A 50 -5.72 3.37 13.21
CA ALA A 50 -5.12 2.86 14.43
C ALA A 50 -4.06 3.84 14.95
N PRO A 51 -4.00 4.10 16.27
CA PRO A 51 -3.03 5.00 16.84
C PRO A 51 -1.61 4.49 16.58
N THR A 52 -0.75 5.40 16.18
CA THR A 52 0.64 5.10 15.87
C THR A 52 1.48 5.07 17.13
N GLY A 53 2.28 4.04 17.33
CA GLY A 53 3.18 3.95 18.48
C GLY A 53 4.33 4.96 18.41
N GLY A 54 4.43 5.82 19.42
CA GLY A 54 5.64 6.49 19.91
C GLY A 54 6.42 7.45 19.01
N ASN A 55 7.00 8.46 19.65
CA ASN A 55 7.78 9.56 19.05
C ASN A 55 9.19 9.18 18.55
N GLY A 56 9.55 7.91 18.41
CA GLY A 56 10.93 7.48 18.15
C GLY A 56 11.17 6.61 16.92
N ALA A 57 10.15 6.22 16.19
CA ALA A 57 10.35 5.38 15.01
C ALA A 57 10.60 6.21 13.75
N THR A 58 11.61 5.83 12.99
CA THR A 58 11.96 6.40 11.68
C THR A 58 10.81 6.23 10.66
N CYS A 59 9.96 5.21 10.85
CA CYS A 59 8.64 5.05 10.24
C CYS A 59 7.58 5.28 11.32
N ARG A 60 6.95 6.44 11.33
CA ARG A 60 5.97 6.86 12.35
C ARG A 60 4.68 6.04 12.37
N SER A 61 4.48 5.16 11.45
CA SER A 61 3.50 4.06 11.42
C SER A 61 3.37 3.53 9.99
N CYS A 62 2.81 2.33 9.86
CA CYS A 62 2.39 1.82 8.55
C CYS A 62 1.27 2.68 7.92
N ALA A 63 0.67 3.61 8.66
CA ALA A 63 -0.34 4.55 8.18
C ALA A 63 0.21 5.62 7.23
N HIS A 64 1.53 5.89 7.25
CA HIS A 64 2.15 6.92 6.43
C HIS A 64 3.55 6.48 6.01
N CYS A 65 3.66 5.82 4.89
CA CYS A 65 4.95 5.49 4.31
C CYS A 65 5.54 6.72 3.61
N PRO A 66 6.63 7.33 4.11
CA PRO A 66 7.23 8.51 3.51
C PRO A 66 7.73 8.25 2.09
N TRP A 67 8.14 7.02 1.80
CA TRP A 67 8.59 6.61 0.46
C TRP A 67 7.44 6.57 -0.54
N MET A 68 6.26 6.08 -0.15
CA MET A 68 5.06 6.12 -0.99
C MET A 68 4.55 7.55 -1.17
N ALA A 69 4.66 8.40 -0.15
CA ALA A 69 4.28 9.82 -0.23
C ALA A 69 5.15 10.64 -1.20
N MET A 70 6.32 10.13 -1.60
CA MET A 70 7.14 10.75 -2.65
C MET A 70 6.54 10.61 -4.05
N ASN A 71 5.63 9.63 -4.25
CA ASN A 71 4.91 9.44 -5.51
C ASN A 71 3.70 10.38 -5.57
N GLU A 72 3.88 11.50 -6.24
CA GLU A 72 2.84 12.51 -6.43
C GLU A 72 2.31 12.45 -7.86
N LEU A 73 1.02 12.74 -8.04
CA LEU A 73 0.38 12.77 -9.36
C LEU A 73 1.09 13.75 -10.32
N ARG A 74 1.55 14.89 -9.81
CA ARG A 74 2.30 15.88 -10.61
C ARG A 74 3.64 15.32 -11.11
N LYS A 75 4.34 14.56 -10.27
CA LYS A 75 5.62 13.93 -10.65
C LYS A 75 5.39 12.84 -11.71
N LEU A 76 4.34 12.04 -11.54
CA LEU A 76 3.94 11.05 -12.54
C LEU A 76 3.60 11.72 -13.88
N ASN A 77 2.81 12.79 -13.85
CA ASN A 77 2.43 13.54 -15.05
C ASN A 77 3.69 14.06 -15.79
N ARG A 78 4.64 14.66 -15.07
CA ARG A 78 5.90 15.13 -15.66
C ARG A 78 6.69 14.02 -16.34
N VAL A 79 6.78 12.83 -15.73
CA VAL A 79 7.48 11.69 -16.33
C VAL A 79 6.79 11.21 -17.61
N LEU A 80 5.46 11.37 -17.72
CA LEU A 80 4.72 10.99 -18.92
C LEU A 80 4.78 12.03 -20.04
N GLU A 81 4.82 13.31 -19.70
CA GLU A 81 4.81 14.41 -20.66
C GLU A 81 6.21 14.82 -21.14
N ASP A 82 7.23 14.70 -20.28
CA ASP A 82 8.58 15.22 -20.52
C ASP A 82 9.58 14.06 -20.64
N GLN A 83 10.25 14.00 -21.79
CA GLN A 83 11.24 12.95 -22.09
C GLN A 83 12.46 13.03 -21.17
N ASP A 84 12.93 14.23 -20.83
CA ASP A 84 14.09 14.42 -19.95
C ASP A 84 13.79 13.94 -18.53
N HIS A 85 12.59 14.24 -18.02
CA HIS A 85 12.11 13.70 -16.75
C HIS A 85 11.95 12.18 -16.77
N ARG A 86 11.55 11.61 -17.90
CA ARG A 86 11.47 10.15 -18.08
C ARG A 86 12.84 9.51 -17.98
N ILE A 87 13.83 10.06 -18.69
CA ILE A 87 15.20 9.53 -18.68
C ILE A 87 15.82 9.62 -17.27
N GLN A 88 15.61 10.74 -16.56
CA GLN A 88 16.13 10.94 -15.21
C GLN A 88 15.51 9.99 -14.16
N ASN A 89 14.28 9.55 -14.38
CA ASN A 89 13.56 8.65 -13.49
C ASN A 89 13.55 7.19 -13.96
N GLU A 90 14.22 6.89 -15.07
CA GLU A 90 14.36 5.53 -15.58
C GLU A 90 15.23 4.68 -14.63
N ILE A 91 14.67 3.58 -14.16
CA ILE A 91 15.42 2.61 -13.36
C ILE A 91 16.13 1.66 -14.32
N LYS A 92 17.46 1.77 -14.38
CA LYS A 92 18.30 0.87 -15.17
C LYS A 92 18.83 -0.26 -14.29
N ILE A 93 18.45 -1.47 -14.63
CA ILE A 93 18.88 -2.67 -13.92
C ILE A 93 19.98 -3.34 -14.76
N ASP A 94 21.07 -3.74 -14.09
CA ASP A 94 22.11 -4.53 -14.72
C ASP A 94 21.53 -5.84 -15.26
N MET A 95 21.69 -6.08 -16.56
CA MET A 95 21.14 -7.26 -17.24
C MET A 95 21.67 -8.57 -16.67
N THR A 96 22.85 -8.57 -16.06
CA THR A 96 23.38 -9.75 -15.38
C THR A 96 22.57 -10.16 -14.15
N LEU A 97 21.91 -9.20 -13.50
CA LEU A 97 21.07 -9.42 -12.32
C LEU A 97 19.64 -9.83 -12.66
N VAL A 98 19.15 -9.45 -13.86
CA VAL A 98 17.75 -9.67 -14.26
C VAL A 98 17.36 -11.15 -14.18
N GLY A 99 18.22 -12.05 -14.68
CA GLY A 99 17.95 -13.49 -14.66
C GLY A 99 17.81 -14.08 -13.26
N ALA A 100 18.65 -13.62 -12.33
CA ALA A 100 18.59 -14.05 -10.92
C ALA A 100 17.40 -13.45 -10.19
N ALA A 101 17.12 -12.17 -10.42
CA ALA A 101 16.01 -11.45 -9.80
C ALA A 101 14.62 -11.95 -10.26
N ARG A 102 14.53 -12.44 -11.51
CA ARG A 102 13.29 -12.95 -12.08
C ARG A 102 12.85 -14.29 -11.46
N LYS A 103 13.78 -15.16 -11.11
CA LYS A 103 13.48 -16.50 -10.57
C LYS A 103 12.52 -16.51 -9.36
N PRO A 104 12.75 -15.70 -8.30
CA PRO A 104 11.83 -15.65 -7.17
C PRO A 104 10.46 -15.07 -7.56
N LEU A 105 10.39 -14.14 -8.51
CA LEU A 105 9.12 -13.59 -9.00
C LEU A 105 8.32 -14.64 -9.77
N ASP A 106 8.95 -15.36 -10.69
CA ASP A 106 8.29 -16.43 -11.44
C ASP A 106 7.80 -17.52 -10.50
N ARG A 107 8.60 -17.86 -9.47
CA ARG A 107 8.20 -18.82 -8.44
C ARG A 107 7.01 -18.33 -7.61
N MET A 108 7.01 -17.08 -7.20
CA MET A 108 5.89 -16.47 -6.47
C MET A 108 4.61 -16.51 -7.32
N LEU A 109 4.69 -16.13 -8.58
CA LEU A 109 3.55 -16.14 -9.50
C LEU A 109 3.00 -17.56 -9.77
N SER A 110 3.87 -18.58 -9.72
CA SER A 110 3.42 -19.98 -9.88
C SER A 110 2.56 -20.51 -8.72
N PHE A 111 2.58 -19.83 -7.55
CA PHE A 111 1.72 -20.15 -6.41
C PHE A 111 0.41 -19.36 -6.39
N SER A 112 0.27 -18.35 -7.27
CA SER A 112 -0.93 -17.53 -7.37
C SER A 112 -1.91 -18.25 -8.30
N ILE A 113 -2.73 -19.14 -7.76
CA ILE A 113 -3.87 -19.76 -8.43
C ILE A 113 -5.14 -19.25 -7.78
#